data_d382da11caf64481e22e27ef4a634c08
#
_entry.id   d382da11caf64481e22e27ef4a634c08
#
_cell.length_a   1.000
_cell.length_b   1.000
_cell.length_c   1.000
_cell.angle_alpha   90.00
_cell.angle_beta   90.00
_cell.angle_gamma   90.00
#
_symmetry.space_group_name_H-M   'P 1'
#
loop_
_entity.id
_entity.type
_entity.pdbx_description
1 polymer ?
#
loop_
_entity_poly.entity_id
_entity_poly.type
_entity_poly.pdbx_seq_one_letter_code
_entity_poly.pdbx_strand_id
1 'polypeptide(L)'
;RYSTVRNLASPSLNANGPHVSDPRSGEIIESDINWYHNVMKLLRNWYFVQTAAVNPEARGVEFKNEVMGELIRFVSSHEFGHTIGLPHNMGSSSAYPVDSLRSATFTKKYGTAPSIMDYARFNYVAQPGDDGVALMPSDWGTPNVGVYDIYAVKWGYKPILDASEDEEKEILRSWIREKEDDLMFRFGPSGGIDPSSQT
;
A
#
# COMPACT_ATOMS: atom_id res chain seq x y z
N ARG A 1 -24.44 -2.08 -11.53
CA ARG A 1 -23.95 -1.71 -10.20
C ARG A 1 -22.50 -1.29 -10.34
N TYR A 2 -22.11 -0.17 -9.77
CA TYR A 2 -20.78 0.39 -9.95
C TYR A 2 -20.23 0.78 -8.58
N SER A 3 -18.97 0.44 -8.30
CA SER A 3 -18.19 1.06 -7.24
C SER A 3 -17.73 2.45 -7.68
N THR A 4 -17.61 3.38 -6.75
CA THR A 4 -17.34 4.79 -7.06
C THR A 4 -16.19 5.34 -6.21
N VAL A 5 -15.52 6.35 -6.76
CA VAL A 5 -14.64 7.22 -5.96
C VAL A 5 -15.40 8.52 -5.70
N ARG A 6 -15.67 8.80 -4.44
CA ARG A 6 -16.45 9.96 -3.99
C ARG A 6 -15.53 11.04 -3.45
N ASN A 7 -15.44 12.16 -4.13
CA ASN A 7 -14.74 13.33 -3.59
C ASN A 7 -15.66 14.09 -2.63
N LEU A 8 -15.31 14.12 -1.36
CA LEU A 8 -16.10 14.72 -0.30
C LEU A 8 -15.48 16.04 0.15
N ALA A 9 -16.24 17.14 0.02
CA ALA A 9 -15.85 18.46 0.51
C ALA A 9 -15.94 18.48 2.06
N SER A 10 -14.91 17.98 2.71
CA SER A 10 -14.85 17.83 4.16
C SER A 10 -13.49 18.29 4.72
N PRO A 11 -13.44 18.86 5.93
CA PRO A 11 -12.20 19.17 6.62
C PRO A 11 -11.47 17.91 7.15
N SER A 12 -12.06 16.73 7.03
CA SER A 12 -11.43 15.48 7.46
C SER A 12 -10.13 15.24 6.70
N LEU A 13 -9.10 14.82 7.43
CA LEU A 13 -7.77 14.49 6.91
C LEU A 13 -7.69 12.98 6.68
N ASN A 14 -8.59 12.42 5.86
CA ASN A 14 -8.71 10.97 5.68
C ASN A 14 -9.11 10.59 4.26
N ALA A 15 -8.89 9.32 3.92
CA ALA A 15 -9.53 8.57 2.84
C ALA A 15 -9.88 7.19 3.40
N ASN A 16 -10.87 6.50 2.85
CA ASN A 16 -11.16 5.12 3.16
C ASN A 16 -11.80 4.40 1.99
N GLY A 17 -11.55 3.09 1.89
CA GLY A 17 -12.08 2.20 0.87
C GLY A 17 -12.90 1.05 1.46
N PRO A 18 -14.03 1.32 2.13
CA PRO A 18 -14.86 0.27 2.69
C PRO A 18 -15.46 -0.62 1.61
N HIS A 19 -15.74 -1.86 1.96
CA HIS A 19 -16.48 -2.79 1.11
C HIS A 19 -17.57 -3.52 1.90
N VAL A 20 -18.58 -3.97 1.18
CA VAL A 20 -19.65 -4.83 1.69
C VAL A 20 -19.58 -6.18 1.02
N SER A 21 -19.44 -7.23 1.79
CA SER A 21 -19.34 -8.59 1.28
C SER A 21 -20.60 -9.41 1.60
N ASP A 22 -20.93 -10.35 0.72
CA ASP A 22 -21.91 -11.39 1.01
C ASP A 22 -21.33 -12.34 2.06
N PRO A 23 -21.95 -12.47 3.25
CA PRO A 23 -21.40 -13.31 4.33
C PRO A 23 -21.40 -14.81 4.01
N ARG A 24 -22.10 -15.24 2.95
CA ARG A 24 -22.17 -16.64 2.52
C ARG A 24 -21.03 -17.04 1.58
N SER A 25 -20.61 -16.11 0.71
CA SER A 25 -19.62 -16.37 -0.36
C SER A 25 -18.33 -15.60 -0.19
N GLY A 26 -18.33 -14.51 0.59
CA GLY A 26 -17.22 -13.54 0.64
C GLY A 26 -17.16 -12.61 -0.57
N GLU A 27 -18.10 -12.72 -1.53
CA GLU A 27 -18.15 -11.85 -2.71
C GLU A 27 -18.31 -10.39 -2.30
N ILE A 28 -17.45 -9.51 -2.81
CA ILE A 28 -17.56 -8.07 -2.61
C ILE A 28 -18.70 -7.55 -3.49
N ILE A 29 -19.79 -7.15 -2.85
CA ILE A 29 -21.02 -6.69 -3.51
C ILE A 29 -20.90 -5.22 -3.93
N GLU A 30 -20.31 -4.41 -3.06
CA GLU A 30 -20.16 -2.97 -3.24
C GLU A 30 -18.90 -2.49 -2.54
N SER A 31 -18.19 -1.56 -3.19
CA SER A 31 -17.05 -0.91 -2.59
C SER A 31 -16.92 0.51 -3.14
N ASP A 32 -16.87 1.49 -2.24
CA ASP A 32 -16.74 2.90 -2.59
C ASP A 32 -15.56 3.52 -1.86
N ILE A 33 -14.73 4.25 -2.57
CA ILE A 33 -13.65 5.03 -1.96
C ILE A 33 -14.20 6.40 -1.58
N ASN A 34 -14.13 6.74 -0.30
CA ASN A 34 -14.42 8.09 0.18
C ASN A 34 -13.11 8.88 0.25
N TRP A 35 -12.99 9.85 -0.63
CA TRP A 35 -11.86 10.75 -0.71
C TRP A 35 -12.21 12.09 -0.08
N TYR A 36 -11.75 12.35 1.13
CA TYR A 36 -11.97 13.63 1.79
C TYR A 36 -10.97 14.65 1.27
N HIS A 37 -11.46 15.82 0.85
CA HIS A 37 -10.63 16.84 0.18
C HIS A 37 -9.35 17.19 0.94
N ASN A 38 -9.44 17.30 2.27
CA ASN A 38 -8.29 17.68 3.10
C ASN A 38 -7.23 16.59 3.28
N VAL A 39 -7.42 15.38 2.77
CA VAL A 39 -6.35 14.36 2.75
C VAL A 39 -5.11 14.90 2.00
N MET A 40 -5.30 15.73 0.99
CA MET A 40 -4.18 16.35 0.26
C MET A 40 -3.29 17.21 1.14
N LYS A 41 -3.88 17.94 2.11
CA LYS A 41 -3.13 18.68 3.11
C LYS A 41 -2.31 17.77 4.03
N LEU A 42 -2.89 16.64 4.42
CA LEU A 42 -2.22 15.63 5.24
C LEU A 42 -1.01 15.05 4.50
N LEU A 43 -1.19 14.64 3.25
CA LEU A 43 -0.14 14.09 2.39
C LEU A 43 1.01 15.07 2.21
N ARG A 44 0.69 16.33 1.91
CA ARG A 44 1.69 17.39 1.80
C ARG A 44 2.50 17.54 3.09
N ASN A 45 1.83 17.57 4.25
CA ASN A 45 2.49 17.73 5.54
C ASN A 45 3.38 16.55 5.88
N TRP A 46 2.93 15.32 5.65
CA TRP A 46 3.74 14.12 5.87
C TRP A 46 4.97 14.11 4.96
N TYR A 47 4.79 14.39 3.67
CA TYR A 47 5.89 14.42 2.72
C TYR A 47 6.92 15.47 3.09
N PHE A 48 6.48 16.67 3.45
CA PHE A 48 7.35 17.73 3.95
C PHE A 48 8.16 17.26 5.18
N VAL A 49 7.47 16.79 6.22
CA VAL A 49 8.14 16.43 7.49
C VAL A 49 9.15 15.28 7.30
N GLN A 50 8.82 14.30 6.46
CA GLN A 50 9.62 13.09 6.32
C GLN A 50 10.74 13.21 5.27
N THR A 51 10.60 14.06 4.27
CA THR A 51 11.55 14.07 3.14
C THR A 51 12.23 15.40 2.88
N ALA A 52 11.79 16.52 3.46
CA ALA A 52 12.34 17.84 3.17
C ALA A 52 13.84 17.97 3.46
N ALA A 53 14.38 17.15 4.37
CA ALA A 53 15.82 17.15 4.65
C ALA A 53 16.66 16.79 3.42
N VAL A 54 16.17 15.83 2.60
CA VAL A 54 16.88 15.29 1.43
C VAL A 54 16.24 15.72 0.10
N ASN A 55 14.98 16.18 0.11
CA ASN A 55 14.24 16.54 -1.09
C ASN A 55 13.90 18.04 -1.14
N PRO A 56 14.55 18.84 -1.99
CA PRO A 56 14.22 20.27 -2.16
C PRO A 56 12.77 20.52 -2.63
N GLU A 57 12.17 19.61 -3.41
CA GLU A 57 10.79 19.76 -3.91
C GLU A 57 9.75 19.69 -2.78
N ALA A 58 10.07 19.00 -1.69
CA ALA A 58 9.21 18.94 -0.51
C ALA A 58 9.21 20.22 0.34
N ARG A 59 10.10 21.20 0.07
CA ARG A 59 10.26 22.41 0.89
C ARG A 59 9.34 23.56 0.50
N GLY A 60 8.66 23.45 -0.66
CA GLY A 60 7.75 24.49 -1.14
C GLY A 60 6.48 24.61 -0.31
N VAL A 61 5.88 25.78 -0.30
CA VAL A 61 4.54 26.00 0.28
C VAL A 61 3.49 25.26 -0.55
N GLU A 62 3.64 25.31 -1.87
CA GLU A 62 2.84 24.55 -2.83
C GLU A 62 3.75 23.54 -3.54
N PHE A 63 3.27 22.34 -3.69
CA PHE A 63 3.97 21.30 -4.44
C PHE A 63 3.56 21.37 -5.91
N LYS A 64 4.49 20.98 -6.78
CA LYS A 64 4.19 20.76 -8.19
C LYS A 64 3.07 19.72 -8.35
N ASN A 65 2.28 19.84 -9.42
CA ASN A 65 1.19 18.92 -9.71
C ASN A 65 1.65 17.47 -9.82
N GLU A 66 2.85 17.26 -10.36
CA GLU A 66 3.46 15.92 -10.49
C GLU A 66 3.68 15.29 -9.11
N VAL A 67 4.26 16.03 -8.17
CA VAL A 67 4.51 15.56 -6.80
C VAL A 67 3.18 15.28 -6.08
N MET A 68 2.22 16.20 -6.17
CA MET A 68 0.88 15.99 -5.59
C MET A 68 0.17 14.79 -6.23
N GLY A 69 0.33 14.59 -7.55
CA GLY A 69 -0.20 13.44 -8.27
C GLY A 69 0.34 12.11 -7.75
N GLU A 70 1.64 12.03 -7.46
CA GLU A 70 2.26 10.83 -6.88
C GLU A 70 1.74 10.57 -5.45
N LEU A 71 1.61 11.61 -4.63
CA LEU A 71 1.06 11.49 -3.29
C LEU A 71 -0.39 10.98 -3.31
N ILE A 72 -1.21 11.50 -4.22
CA ILE A 72 -2.59 11.05 -4.43
C ILE A 72 -2.60 9.61 -4.91
N ARG A 73 -1.74 9.25 -5.87
CA ARG A 73 -1.63 7.88 -6.39
C ARG A 73 -1.30 6.89 -5.28
N PHE A 74 -0.34 7.20 -4.42
CA PHE A 74 0.02 6.38 -3.28
C PHE A 74 -1.20 6.03 -2.42
N VAL A 75 -1.93 7.03 -1.91
CA VAL A 75 -3.10 6.79 -1.05
C VAL A 75 -4.25 6.15 -1.84
N SER A 76 -4.49 6.57 -3.08
CA SER A 76 -5.54 5.95 -3.90
C SER A 76 -5.28 4.46 -4.13
N SER A 77 -4.02 4.06 -4.34
CA SER A 77 -3.66 2.64 -4.50
C SER A 77 -3.90 1.85 -3.20
N HIS A 78 -3.62 2.46 -2.04
CA HIS A 78 -3.91 1.87 -0.74
C HIS A 78 -5.42 1.65 -0.56
N GLU A 79 -6.24 2.69 -0.78
CA GLU A 79 -7.70 2.59 -0.67
C GLU A 79 -8.28 1.59 -1.70
N PHE A 80 -7.70 1.53 -2.91
CA PHE A 80 -8.08 0.54 -3.90
C PHE A 80 -7.77 -0.88 -3.42
N GLY A 81 -6.67 -1.10 -2.72
CA GLY A 81 -6.37 -2.38 -2.08
C GLY A 81 -7.48 -2.84 -1.15
N HIS A 82 -8.03 -1.93 -0.34
CA HIS A 82 -9.18 -2.24 0.53
C HIS A 82 -10.43 -2.61 -0.27
N THR A 83 -10.69 -1.97 -1.40
CA THR A 83 -11.86 -2.26 -2.23
C THR A 83 -11.87 -3.66 -2.84
N ILE A 84 -10.69 -4.29 -2.93
CA ILE A 84 -10.53 -5.68 -3.37
C ILE A 84 -10.27 -6.65 -2.19
N GLY A 85 -10.52 -6.21 -0.97
CA GLY A 85 -10.48 -7.06 0.22
C GLY A 85 -9.12 -7.22 0.89
N LEU A 86 -8.08 -6.44 0.51
CA LEU A 86 -6.80 -6.50 1.19
C LEU A 86 -6.86 -5.76 2.54
N PRO A 87 -6.54 -6.43 3.65
CA PRO A 87 -6.39 -5.78 4.95
C PRO A 87 -5.05 -5.07 5.04
N HIS A 88 -4.89 -4.20 6.04
CA HIS A 88 -3.60 -3.61 6.35
C HIS A 88 -2.52 -4.66 6.62
N ASN A 89 -1.33 -4.45 6.06
CA ASN A 89 -0.12 -5.22 6.31
C ASN A 89 0.93 -4.34 7.00
N MET A 90 0.65 -3.90 8.24
CA MET A 90 1.44 -2.92 8.99
C MET A 90 2.87 -3.39 9.34
N GLY A 91 3.13 -4.69 9.25
CA GLY A 91 4.47 -5.26 9.47
C GLY A 91 5.35 -5.28 8.22
N SER A 92 4.80 -4.93 7.07
CA SER A 92 5.47 -5.13 5.77
C SER A 92 6.75 -4.29 5.66
N SER A 93 6.73 -3.02 6.04
CA SER A 93 7.89 -2.13 5.94
C SER A 93 9.11 -2.59 6.76
N SER A 94 8.89 -3.40 7.82
CA SER A 94 9.97 -3.96 8.62
C SER A 94 10.85 -4.97 7.87
N ALA A 95 10.41 -5.44 6.71
CA ALA A 95 11.17 -6.37 5.88
C ALA A 95 12.39 -5.73 5.22
N TYR A 96 12.40 -4.39 5.07
CA TYR A 96 13.48 -3.70 4.39
C TYR A 96 14.48 -3.10 5.38
N PRO A 97 15.74 -3.56 5.37
CA PRO A 97 16.79 -2.97 6.19
C PRO A 97 17.02 -1.49 5.84
N VAL A 98 17.44 -0.70 6.83
CA VAL A 98 17.74 0.73 6.65
C VAL A 98 18.75 0.97 5.54
N ASP A 99 19.81 0.16 5.47
CA ASP A 99 20.82 0.28 4.41
C ASP A 99 20.24 0.04 3.01
N SER A 100 19.25 -0.85 2.90
CA SER A 100 18.53 -1.08 1.64
C SER A 100 17.67 0.11 1.26
N LEU A 101 16.98 0.74 2.22
CA LEU A 101 16.19 1.94 2.01
C LEU A 101 17.04 3.17 1.62
N ARG A 102 18.34 3.14 1.91
CA ARG A 102 19.32 4.14 1.51
C ARG A 102 20.02 3.81 0.18
N SER A 103 19.66 2.72 -0.46
CA SER A 103 20.20 2.30 -1.75
C SER A 103 19.27 2.67 -2.90
N ALA A 104 19.74 3.52 -3.82
CA ALA A 104 19.00 3.88 -5.02
C ALA A 104 18.64 2.67 -5.90
N THR A 105 19.57 1.72 -6.05
CA THR A 105 19.35 0.49 -6.82
C THR A 105 18.25 -0.39 -6.19
N PHE A 106 18.28 -0.52 -4.86
CA PHE A 106 17.28 -1.31 -4.14
C PHE A 106 15.91 -0.64 -4.21
N THR A 107 15.81 0.64 -3.84
CA THR A 107 14.54 1.35 -3.77
C THR A 107 13.89 1.54 -5.14
N LYS A 108 14.67 1.70 -6.20
CA LYS A 108 14.17 1.70 -7.58
C LYS A 108 13.51 0.38 -7.99
N LYS A 109 13.99 -0.74 -7.45
CA LYS A 109 13.47 -2.08 -7.79
C LYS A 109 12.31 -2.51 -6.90
N TYR A 110 12.41 -2.22 -5.60
CA TYR A 110 11.51 -2.76 -4.58
C TYR A 110 10.65 -1.71 -3.88
N GLY A 111 10.83 -0.43 -4.20
CA GLY A 111 10.16 0.67 -3.48
C GLY A 111 10.66 0.81 -2.05
N THR A 112 9.83 1.38 -1.19
CA THR A 112 10.17 1.64 0.21
C THR A 112 9.44 0.72 1.20
N ALA A 113 8.53 -0.12 0.72
CA ALA A 113 7.87 -1.17 1.51
C ALA A 113 7.36 -2.26 0.56
N PRO A 114 7.30 -3.54 0.98
CA PRO A 114 6.78 -4.62 0.15
C PRO A 114 5.29 -4.53 -0.17
N SER A 115 4.52 -3.78 0.59
CA SER A 115 3.07 -3.65 0.44
C SER A 115 2.59 -2.22 0.52
N ILE A 116 1.67 -1.86 -0.38
CA ILE A 116 0.92 -0.60 -0.35
C ILE A 116 -0.05 -0.55 0.85
N MET A 117 -0.37 -1.71 1.43
CA MET A 117 -1.28 -1.83 2.57
C MET A 117 -0.60 -1.55 3.92
N ASP A 118 0.67 -1.15 3.92
CA ASP A 118 1.39 -0.64 5.09
C ASP A 118 1.25 0.89 5.17
N TYR A 119 1.31 1.43 6.38
CA TYR A 119 1.49 2.86 6.60
C TYR A 119 2.98 3.26 6.60
N ALA A 120 3.76 2.67 5.73
CA ALA A 120 5.18 2.96 5.56
C ALA A 120 5.45 4.44 5.23
N ARG A 121 4.45 5.12 4.64
CA ARG A 121 4.50 6.54 4.26
C ARG A 121 5.69 6.83 3.35
N PHE A 122 6.63 7.67 3.77
CA PHE A 122 7.74 8.13 2.94
C PHE A 122 9.08 7.68 3.52
N ASN A 123 10.10 7.60 2.67
CA ASN A 123 11.43 7.16 3.06
C ASN A 123 12.14 8.22 3.92
N TYR A 124 11.81 8.25 5.20
CA TYR A 124 12.38 9.19 6.17
C TYR A 124 13.79 8.79 6.67
N VAL A 125 14.27 7.60 6.29
CA VAL A 125 15.63 7.17 6.66
C VAL A 125 16.70 7.62 5.66
N ALA A 126 16.29 8.13 4.49
CA ALA A 126 17.20 8.71 3.51
C ALA A 126 17.98 9.89 4.11
N GLN A 127 19.28 9.97 3.81
CA GLN A 127 20.19 10.98 4.33
C GLN A 127 20.72 11.87 3.20
N PRO A 128 21.18 13.09 3.51
CA PRO A 128 21.92 13.89 2.53
C PRO A 128 23.09 13.09 1.95
N GLY A 129 23.15 13.00 0.63
CA GLY A 129 24.12 12.18 -0.10
C GLY A 129 23.60 10.81 -0.56
N ASP A 130 22.40 10.41 -0.19
CA ASP A 130 21.75 9.22 -0.72
C ASP A 130 21.03 9.59 -2.05
N ASP A 131 21.78 9.89 -3.08
CA ASP A 131 21.24 10.37 -4.35
C ASP A 131 20.45 9.27 -5.09
N GLY A 132 19.29 9.64 -5.60
CA GLY A 132 18.46 8.78 -6.43
C GLY A 132 17.68 7.69 -5.69
N VAL A 133 17.64 7.71 -4.35
CA VAL A 133 16.76 6.82 -3.58
C VAL A 133 15.29 7.19 -3.76
N ALA A 134 14.42 6.19 -3.85
CA ALA A 134 12.99 6.43 -3.86
C ALA A 134 12.52 6.98 -2.50
N LEU A 135 11.64 7.96 -2.54
CA LEU A 135 11.09 8.61 -1.34
C LEU A 135 9.65 8.21 -1.07
N MET A 136 8.95 7.68 -2.05
CA MET A 136 7.56 7.23 -1.96
C MET A 136 7.46 5.70 -2.11
N PRO A 137 6.53 5.05 -1.41
CA PRO A 137 6.27 3.62 -1.60
C PRO A 137 5.86 3.26 -3.04
N SER A 138 5.20 4.18 -3.75
CA SER A 138 4.74 4.00 -5.12
C SER A 138 5.82 4.18 -6.19
N ASP A 139 7.06 4.48 -5.81
CA ASP A 139 8.19 4.58 -6.75
C ASP A 139 8.68 3.19 -7.24
N TRP A 140 7.86 2.17 -7.06
CA TRP A 140 8.06 0.90 -7.75
C TRP A 140 7.89 1.10 -9.24
N GLY A 141 8.66 0.41 -10.04
CA GLY A 141 8.41 0.36 -11.48
C GLY A 141 6.95 -0.04 -11.82
N THR A 142 6.68 -0.47 -13.00
CA THR A 142 5.36 -1.04 -13.33
C THR A 142 5.31 -2.53 -12.98
N PRO A 143 4.27 -3.00 -12.26
CA PRO A 143 3.14 -2.27 -11.68
C PRO A 143 3.53 -1.53 -10.39
N ASN A 144 2.95 -0.35 -10.18
CA ASN A 144 3.20 0.52 -9.01
C ASN A 144 2.55 -0.02 -7.72
N VAL A 145 2.80 -1.28 -7.40
CA VAL A 145 2.34 -1.98 -6.19
C VAL A 145 3.44 -2.89 -5.68
N GLY A 146 3.45 -3.18 -4.38
CA GLY A 146 4.49 -3.96 -3.75
C GLY A 146 4.51 -5.43 -4.15
N VAL A 147 5.64 -6.08 -3.93
CA VAL A 147 5.79 -7.52 -4.24
C VAL A 147 4.82 -8.37 -3.41
N TYR A 148 4.54 -7.95 -2.18
CA TYR A 148 3.53 -8.60 -1.34
C TYR A 148 2.13 -8.46 -1.93
N ASP A 149 1.77 -7.28 -2.44
CA ASP A 149 0.42 -7.03 -2.98
C ASP A 149 0.15 -7.91 -4.20
N ILE A 150 1.14 -8.04 -5.10
CA ILE A 150 1.05 -8.94 -6.25
C ILE A 150 0.84 -10.39 -5.80
N TYR A 151 1.57 -10.81 -4.78
CA TYR A 151 1.43 -12.13 -4.19
C TYR A 151 0.06 -12.34 -3.55
N ALA A 152 -0.41 -11.39 -2.74
CA ALA A 152 -1.70 -11.48 -2.06
C ALA A 152 -2.88 -11.51 -3.04
N VAL A 153 -2.85 -10.68 -4.09
CA VAL A 153 -3.86 -10.70 -5.16
C VAL A 153 -3.80 -12.02 -5.94
N LYS A 154 -2.60 -12.51 -6.25
CA LYS A 154 -2.46 -13.84 -6.89
C LYS A 154 -3.08 -14.92 -6.02
N TRP A 155 -2.78 -14.92 -4.72
CA TRP A 155 -3.27 -15.93 -3.78
C TRP A 155 -4.80 -15.89 -3.65
N GLY A 156 -5.39 -14.70 -3.57
CA GLY A 156 -6.84 -14.54 -3.38
C GLY A 156 -7.67 -14.63 -4.66
N TYR A 157 -7.10 -14.38 -5.83
CA TYR A 157 -7.88 -14.18 -7.07
C TYR A 157 -7.46 -15.04 -8.24
N LYS A 158 -6.31 -15.72 -8.19
CA LYS A 158 -5.90 -16.56 -9.32
C LYS A 158 -6.77 -17.82 -9.38
N PRO A 159 -7.56 -18.02 -10.45
CA PRO A 159 -8.35 -19.25 -10.60
C PRO A 159 -7.44 -20.48 -10.64
N ILE A 160 -7.83 -21.53 -9.92
CA ILE A 160 -7.21 -22.85 -9.99
C ILE A 160 -8.25 -23.76 -10.65
N LEU A 161 -8.13 -23.89 -11.98
CA LEU A 161 -9.07 -24.64 -12.78
C LEU A 161 -8.88 -26.15 -12.57
N ASP A 162 -9.97 -26.90 -12.66
CA ASP A 162 -10.01 -28.36 -12.62
C ASP A 162 -9.49 -28.99 -11.31
N ALA A 163 -9.37 -28.22 -10.23
CA ALA A 163 -9.01 -28.69 -8.90
C ALA A 163 -10.26 -28.87 -8.02
N SER A 164 -10.27 -29.93 -7.22
CA SER A 164 -11.21 -30.04 -6.09
C SER A 164 -10.86 -29.04 -4.99
N GLU A 165 -11.79 -28.78 -4.05
CA GLU A 165 -11.55 -27.86 -2.91
C GLU A 165 -10.32 -28.27 -2.07
N ASP A 166 -10.09 -29.55 -1.87
CA ASP A 166 -8.92 -30.04 -1.12
C ASP A 166 -7.62 -29.85 -1.91
N GLU A 167 -7.62 -30.06 -3.21
CA GLU A 167 -6.46 -29.81 -4.08
C GLU A 167 -6.15 -28.32 -4.15
N GLU A 168 -7.17 -27.47 -4.32
CA GLU A 168 -7.00 -26.01 -4.30
C GLU A 168 -6.36 -25.55 -2.98
N LYS A 169 -6.86 -26.03 -1.86
CA LYS A 169 -6.32 -25.71 -0.54
C LYS A 169 -4.84 -26.09 -0.39
N GLU A 170 -4.43 -27.25 -0.90
CA GLU A 170 -3.02 -27.65 -0.84
C GLU A 170 -2.14 -26.82 -1.79
N ILE A 171 -2.65 -26.44 -2.96
CA ILE A 171 -1.94 -25.53 -3.87
C ILE A 171 -1.73 -24.16 -3.21
N LEU A 172 -2.77 -23.57 -2.62
CA LEU A 172 -2.68 -22.27 -1.93
C LEU A 172 -1.70 -22.34 -0.74
N ARG A 173 -1.71 -23.45 0.02
CA ARG A 173 -0.73 -23.69 1.09
C ARG A 173 0.69 -23.81 0.57
N SER A 174 0.89 -24.46 -0.59
CA SER A 174 2.22 -24.57 -1.18
C SER A 174 2.81 -23.20 -1.53
N TRP A 175 1.99 -22.28 -2.06
CA TRP A 175 2.43 -20.91 -2.35
C TRP A 175 2.85 -20.14 -1.10
N ILE A 176 2.18 -20.39 0.06
CA ILE A 176 2.58 -19.80 1.33
C ILE A 176 3.95 -20.39 1.78
N ARG A 177 4.11 -21.72 1.75
CA ARG A 177 5.36 -22.37 2.15
C ARG A 177 6.56 -21.94 1.28
N GLU A 178 6.34 -21.70 -0.01
CA GLU A 178 7.39 -21.19 -0.91
C GLU A 178 7.94 -19.82 -0.49
N LYS A 179 7.21 -19.07 0.33
CA LYS A 179 7.51 -17.69 0.72
C LYS A 179 7.73 -17.50 2.23
N GLU A 180 7.59 -18.54 3.03
CA GLU A 180 7.58 -18.42 4.49
C GLU A 180 8.87 -17.85 5.10
N ASP A 181 10.01 -18.09 4.45
CA ASP A 181 11.32 -17.59 4.88
C ASP A 181 11.68 -16.20 4.32
N ASP A 182 10.88 -15.66 3.40
CA ASP A 182 11.12 -14.36 2.80
C ASP A 182 10.27 -13.29 3.48
N LEU A 183 10.92 -12.41 4.24
CA LEU A 183 10.24 -11.34 4.99
C LEU A 183 9.40 -10.40 4.13
N MET A 184 9.71 -10.27 2.83
CA MET A 184 8.94 -9.44 1.90
C MET A 184 7.51 -9.96 1.69
N PHE A 185 7.25 -11.25 1.97
CA PHE A 185 5.95 -11.88 1.81
C PHE A 185 5.24 -12.15 3.13
N ARG A 186 5.78 -11.63 4.23
CA ARG A 186 5.18 -11.78 5.54
C ARG A 186 3.98 -10.87 5.72
N PHE A 187 2.89 -11.42 6.26
CA PHE A 187 1.74 -10.64 6.71
C PHE A 187 1.93 -10.27 8.19
N GLY A 188 1.91 -8.97 8.47
CA GLY A 188 1.95 -8.43 9.83
C GLY A 188 0.74 -7.54 10.06
N PRO A 189 -0.38 -8.06 10.61
CA PRO A 189 -1.58 -7.26 10.86
C PRO A 189 -1.30 -6.12 11.84
N SER A 190 -2.11 -5.07 11.79
CA SER A 190 -2.13 -4.06 12.85
C SER A 190 -2.39 -4.75 14.18
N GLY A 191 -1.61 -4.44 15.22
CA GLY A 191 -1.60 -5.16 16.51
C GLY A 191 -2.87 -5.06 17.36
N GLY A 192 -4.00 -4.67 16.77
CA GLY A 192 -5.33 -4.68 17.36
C GLY A 192 -6.11 -5.92 16.94
N ILE A 193 -6.72 -6.58 17.91
CA ILE A 193 -7.66 -7.70 17.69
C ILE A 193 -8.96 -7.18 17.06
N ASP A 194 -9.18 -5.87 17.05
CA ASP A 194 -10.41 -5.24 16.54
C ASP A 194 -10.26 -4.90 15.05
N PRO A 195 -11.04 -5.57 14.17
CA PRO A 195 -11.06 -5.25 12.74
C PRO A 195 -11.46 -3.80 12.45
N SER A 196 -12.19 -3.12 13.34
CA SER A 196 -12.60 -1.72 13.20
C SER A 196 -11.44 -0.74 13.45
N SER A 197 -10.36 -1.19 14.07
CA SER A 197 -9.14 -0.39 14.25
C SER A 197 -8.26 -0.32 12.98
N GLN A 198 -8.73 -0.92 11.90
CA GLN A 198 -8.01 -1.01 10.61
C GLN A 198 -8.49 0.01 9.58
N THR A 199 -9.29 0.97 9.99
CA THR A 199 -9.75 2.09 9.14
C THR A 199 -8.88 3.32 9.31
#